data_0f2222f6688c1cc073c4feceffca563e
#
_entry.id   0f2222f6688c1cc073c4feceffca563e
#
_cell.length_a   1.000
_cell.length_b   1.000
_cell.length_c   1.000
_cell.angle_alpha   90.00
_cell.angle_beta   90.00
_cell.angle_gamma   90.00
#
_symmetry.space_group_name_H-M   'P 1'
#
loop_
_entity.id
_entity.type
_entity.pdbx_description
1 polymer ?
#
loop_
_entity_poly.entity_id
_entity_poly.type
_entity_poly.pdbx_seq_one_letter_code
_entity_poly.pdbx_strand_id
1 'polypeptide(L)'
;MKLSACIVVYNGYDEALKAAQTVLRFTRRHPLTLYLVDNASPDGSGQKLEAALHSGLLAAGEGQQVVVRCRTENGGFGTGHNMVLPELDSDYHFILNPDIQLTADTLSDLADWMEQHPDVVMARPALVFPDGRPQQLPLRRCALRPMVYRQLPALRFWAKYNDAYL
;
A
#
# COMPACT_ATOMS: atom_id res chain seq x y z
N MET A 1 3.23 -18.65 -8.35
CA MET A 1 3.83 -17.33 -8.12
C MET A 1 3.98 -17.09 -6.62
N LYS A 2 5.03 -16.40 -6.21
CA LYS A 2 5.20 -15.89 -4.84
C LYS A 2 4.94 -14.40 -4.85
N LEU A 3 4.19 -13.90 -3.89
CA LEU A 3 3.90 -12.48 -3.72
C LEU A 3 4.61 -11.93 -2.50
N SER A 4 4.97 -10.67 -2.56
CA SER A 4 5.34 -9.90 -1.38
C SER A 4 4.63 -8.56 -1.36
N ALA A 5 4.39 -8.03 -0.17
CA ALA A 5 3.82 -6.70 0.02
C ALA A 5 4.57 -5.98 1.13
N CYS A 6 4.68 -4.68 1.03
CA CYS A 6 5.30 -3.84 2.06
C CYS A 6 4.38 -2.68 2.42
N ILE A 7 4.18 -2.47 3.72
CA ILE A 7 3.49 -1.32 4.30
C ILE A 7 4.51 -0.56 5.16
N VAL A 8 4.76 0.71 4.83
CA VAL A 8 5.61 1.60 5.63
C VAL A 8 4.74 2.41 6.57
N VAL A 9 5.08 2.39 7.86
CA VAL A 9 4.31 2.99 8.95
C VAL A 9 5.09 4.14 9.56
N TYR A 10 4.42 5.25 9.83
CA TYR A 10 4.92 6.35 10.63
C TYR A 10 3.78 6.98 11.43
N ASN A 11 3.74 6.75 12.76
CA ASN A 11 2.67 7.20 13.65
C ASN A 11 1.26 6.76 13.20
N GLY A 12 1.08 5.48 12.88
CA GLY A 12 -0.18 5.01 12.31
C GLY A 12 -0.42 3.52 12.57
N TYR A 13 -0.24 3.07 13.82
CA TYR A 13 -0.39 1.67 14.19
C TYR A 13 -1.76 1.09 13.82
N ASP A 14 -2.85 1.77 14.18
CA ASP A 14 -4.21 1.23 14.01
C ASP A 14 -4.60 1.06 12.54
N GLU A 15 -4.23 2.03 11.71
CA GLU A 15 -4.44 1.97 10.25
C GLU A 15 -3.61 0.84 9.64
N ALA A 16 -2.32 0.77 9.98
CA ALA A 16 -1.41 -0.25 9.47
C ALA A 16 -1.83 -1.66 9.90
N LEU A 17 -2.30 -1.82 11.14
CA LEU A 17 -2.84 -3.08 11.64
C LEU A 17 -4.04 -3.53 10.82
N LYS A 18 -5.02 -2.64 10.60
CA LYS A 18 -6.20 -2.94 9.78
C LYS A 18 -5.83 -3.27 8.34
N ALA A 19 -4.93 -2.50 7.73
CA ALA A 19 -4.42 -2.76 6.39
C ALA A 19 -3.79 -4.17 6.32
N ALA A 20 -2.87 -4.48 7.22
CA ALA A 20 -2.19 -5.77 7.29
C ALA A 20 -3.18 -6.92 7.47
N GLN A 21 -4.15 -6.78 8.38
CA GLN A 21 -5.20 -7.80 8.61
C GLN A 21 -6.04 -8.06 7.36
N THR A 22 -6.41 -7.03 6.59
CA THR A 22 -7.17 -7.23 5.35
C THR A 22 -6.30 -7.86 4.26
N VAL A 23 -5.02 -7.49 4.14
CA VAL A 23 -4.08 -8.12 3.23
C VAL A 23 -3.95 -9.60 3.53
N LEU A 24 -3.70 -9.99 4.79
CA LEU A 24 -3.60 -11.38 5.21
C LEU A 24 -4.92 -12.14 5.04
N ARG A 25 -6.05 -11.51 5.30
CA ARG A 25 -7.37 -12.12 5.19
C ARG A 25 -7.75 -12.45 3.75
N PHE A 26 -7.47 -11.56 2.83
CA PHE A 26 -8.01 -11.65 1.47
C PHE A 26 -7.01 -12.24 0.46
N THR A 27 -5.69 -12.12 0.66
CA THR A 27 -4.70 -12.71 -0.25
C THR A 27 -4.50 -14.19 0.06
N ARG A 28 -5.15 -15.07 -0.69
CA ARG A 28 -5.20 -16.51 -0.38
C ARG A 28 -4.73 -17.43 -1.50
N ARG A 29 -4.74 -16.98 -2.75
CA ARG A 29 -4.42 -17.85 -3.89
C ARG A 29 -2.93 -18.07 -4.09
N HIS A 30 -2.10 -17.17 -3.61
CA HIS A 30 -0.65 -17.23 -3.74
C HIS A 30 0.06 -17.08 -2.39
N PRO A 31 1.21 -17.76 -2.19
CA PRO A 31 2.06 -17.50 -1.04
C PRO A 31 2.42 -16.03 -0.94
N LEU A 32 2.38 -15.46 0.27
CA LEU A 32 2.58 -14.03 0.52
C LEU A 32 3.55 -13.80 1.66
N THR A 33 4.56 -12.95 1.44
CA THR A 33 5.34 -12.33 2.51
C THR A 33 4.92 -10.88 2.69
N LEU A 34 4.33 -10.54 3.85
CA LEU A 34 3.94 -9.17 4.20
C LEU A 34 5.01 -8.53 5.09
N TYR A 35 5.64 -7.49 4.59
CA TYR A 35 6.58 -6.66 5.34
C TYR A 35 5.85 -5.47 5.96
N LEU A 36 6.03 -5.25 7.27
CA LEU A 36 5.60 -4.07 7.99
C LEU A 36 6.85 -3.32 8.45
N VAL A 37 7.10 -2.17 7.86
CA VAL A 37 8.30 -1.38 8.15
C VAL A 37 7.91 -0.15 8.96
N ASP A 38 8.27 -0.14 10.24
CA ASP A 38 8.16 1.05 11.07
C ASP A 38 9.30 2.02 10.74
N ASN A 39 8.94 3.22 10.33
CA ASN A 39 9.89 4.24 9.89
C ASN A 39 10.33 5.15 11.05
N ALA A 40 10.71 4.55 12.18
CA ALA A 40 11.08 5.20 13.44
C ALA A 40 9.93 6.04 14.03
N SER A 41 8.78 5.42 14.25
CA SER A 41 7.61 6.08 14.83
C SER A 41 7.83 6.43 16.30
N PRO A 42 7.76 7.70 16.71
CA PRO A 42 7.91 8.11 18.09
C PRO A 42 6.74 7.68 19.01
N ASP A 43 5.58 7.29 18.44
CA ASP A 43 4.38 6.85 19.16
C ASP A 43 4.42 5.36 19.57
N GLY A 44 5.52 4.66 19.28
CA GLY A 44 5.69 3.24 19.56
C GLY A 44 4.96 2.30 18.60
N SER A 45 4.58 2.76 17.40
CA SER A 45 3.91 1.92 16.40
C SER A 45 4.70 0.66 16.06
N GLY A 46 6.03 0.75 15.94
CA GLY A 46 6.88 -0.40 15.64
C GLY A 46 6.77 -1.50 16.70
N GLN A 47 6.93 -1.15 17.98
CA GLN A 47 6.81 -2.10 19.09
C GLN A 47 5.40 -2.70 19.20
N LYS A 48 4.37 -1.90 18.90
CA LYS A 48 2.98 -2.39 18.88
C LYS A 48 2.77 -3.40 17.74
N LEU A 49 3.36 -3.20 16.57
CA LEU A 49 3.29 -4.14 15.43
C LEU A 49 4.02 -5.44 15.78
N GLU A 50 5.20 -5.40 16.41
CA GLU A 50 5.90 -6.58 16.89
C GLU A 50 5.06 -7.34 17.93
N ALA A 51 4.46 -6.63 18.89
CA ALA A 51 3.57 -7.23 19.86
C ALA A 51 2.32 -7.85 19.22
N ALA A 52 1.73 -7.21 18.21
CA ALA A 52 0.60 -7.74 17.45
C ALA A 52 0.95 -9.03 16.70
N LEU A 53 2.16 -9.13 16.16
CA LEU A 53 2.65 -10.36 15.53
C LEU A 53 2.81 -11.49 16.56
N HIS A 54 3.45 -11.23 17.70
CA HIS A 54 3.69 -12.22 18.74
C HIS A 54 2.39 -12.69 19.44
N SER A 55 1.40 -11.82 19.57
CA SER A 55 0.11 -12.15 20.19
C SER A 55 -0.85 -12.89 19.24
N GLY A 56 -0.49 -13.06 17.95
CA GLY A 56 -1.35 -13.67 16.96
C GLY A 56 -2.43 -12.72 16.41
N LEU A 57 -2.37 -11.43 16.73
CA LEU A 57 -3.30 -10.42 16.19
C LEU A 57 -3.04 -10.19 14.68
N LEU A 58 -1.80 -10.45 14.23
CA LEU A 58 -1.37 -10.53 12.82
C LEU A 58 -1.10 -11.99 12.45
N ALA A 59 -2.11 -12.85 12.58
CA ALA A 59 -1.98 -14.26 12.28
C ALA A 59 -1.84 -14.47 10.76
N ALA A 60 -0.68 -14.99 10.35
CA ALA A 60 -0.45 -15.46 8.99
C ALA A 60 -1.22 -16.78 8.75
N GLY A 61 -1.86 -16.91 7.60
CA GLY A 61 -2.48 -18.15 7.15
C GLY A 61 -1.47 -19.08 6.50
N GLU A 62 -1.96 -20.21 5.99
CA GLU A 62 -1.13 -21.15 5.23
C GLU A 62 -0.49 -20.46 4.02
N GLY A 63 0.80 -20.66 3.83
CA GLY A 63 1.58 -20.01 2.76
C GLY A 63 1.83 -18.53 2.95
N GLN A 64 1.50 -17.98 4.13
CA GLN A 64 1.74 -16.56 4.43
C GLN A 64 2.82 -16.39 5.49
N GLN A 65 3.55 -15.27 5.40
CA GLN A 65 4.53 -14.83 6.40
C GLN A 65 4.36 -13.35 6.67
N VAL A 66 4.54 -12.94 7.93
CA VAL A 66 4.62 -11.53 8.31
C VAL A 66 6.01 -11.24 8.88
N VAL A 67 6.60 -10.16 8.42
CA VAL A 67 7.93 -9.69 8.83
C VAL A 67 7.82 -8.25 9.27
N VAL A 68 8.15 -7.97 10.54
CA VAL A 68 8.22 -6.59 11.06
C VAL A 68 9.67 -6.13 11.03
N ARG A 69 9.90 -4.90 10.60
CA ARG A 69 11.21 -4.24 10.60
C ARG A 69 11.06 -2.84 11.20
N CYS A 70 11.83 -2.55 12.26
CA CYS A 70 11.85 -1.24 12.89
C CYS A 70 13.12 -0.51 12.48
N ARG A 71 12.99 0.69 11.94
CA ARG A 71 14.11 1.57 11.61
C ARG A 71 14.49 2.43 12.81
N THR A 72 15.72 2.91 12.82
CA THR A 72 16.24 3.81 13.85
C THR A 72 16.04 5.29 13.53
N GLU A 73 15.73 5.61 12.25
CA GLU A 73 15.50 6.97 11.77
C GLU A 73 14.44 7.00 10.67
N ASN A 74 13.72 8.11 10.57
CA ASN A 74 12.74 8.33 9.51
C ASN A 74 13.44 8.80 8.23
N GLY A 75 13.65 7.91 7.28
CA GLY A 75 14.21 8.22 5.96
C GLY A 75 13.17 8.51 4.88
N GLY A 76 11.88 8.66 5.26
CA GLY A 76 10.78 8.85 4.34
C GLY A 76 10.23 7.54 3.75
N PHE A 77 9.09 7.66 3.06
CA PHE A 77 8.31 6.54 2.53
C PHE A 77 9.14 5.63 1.60
N GLY A 78 9.80 6.20 0.60
CA GLY A 78 10.58 5.43 -0.37
C GLY A 78 11.73 4.66 0.28
N THR A 79 12.43 5.26 1.24
CA THR A 79 13.53 4.60 1.95
C THR A 79 13.02 3.42 2.79
N GLY A 80 11.83 3.55 3.40
CA GLY A 80 11.18 2.45 4.11
C GLY A 80 10.89 1.26 3.19
N HIS A 81 10.32 1.50 2.00
CA HIS A 81 10.08 0.45 1.01
C HIS A 81 11.40 -0.15 0.47
N ASN A 82 12.40 0.66 0.19
CA ASN A 82 13.68 0.19 -0.33
C ASN A 82 14.42 -0.73 0.66
N MET A 83 14.11 -0.65 1.95
CA MET A 83 14.74 -1.48 2.97
C MET A 83 14.50 -2.99 2.74
N VAL A 84 13.34 -3.35 2.22
CA VAL A 84 12.97 -4.76 2.02
C VAL A 84 13.41 -5.31 0.65
N LEU A 85 13.80 -4.48 -0.30
CA LEU A 85 14.17 -4.93 -1.65
C LEU A 85 15.24 -6.01 -1.67
N PRO A 86 16.33 -5.96 -0.85
CA PRO A 86 17.35 -7.00 -0.82
C PRO A 86 16.85 -8.35 -0.28
N GLU A 87 15.70 -8.37 0.43
CA GLU A 87 15.11 -9.56 1.04
C GLU A 87 14.05 -10.22 0.15
N LEU A 88 13.68 -9.59 -0.97
CA LEU A 88 12.59 -10.08 -1.81
C LEU A 88 12.96 -11.37 -2.53
N ASP A 89 12.14 -12.40 -2.34
CA ASP A 89 12.11 -13.66 -3.09
C ASP A 89 10.70 -13.88 -3.66
N SER A 90 10.20 -12.88 -4.39
CA SER A 90 8.85 -12.88 -4.93
C SER A 90 8.85 -12.49 -6.40
N ASP A 91 7.88 -13.02 -7.15
CA ASP A 91 7.67 -12.69 -8.56
C ASP A 91 7.08 -11.27 -8.70
N TYR A 92 6.18 -10.90 -7.77
CA TYR A 92 5.55 -9.57 -7.70
C TYR A 92 5.65 -8.97 -6.31
N HIS A 93 5.96 -7.67 -6.25
CA HIS A 93 6.04 -6.90 -5.02
C HIS A 93 5.02 -5.76 -5.01
N PHE A 94 4.22 -5.67 -3.95
CA PHE A 94 3.19 -4.66 -3.77
C PHE A 94 3.64 -3.57 -2.79
N ILE A 95 3.60 -2.32 -3.24
CA ILE A 95 3.82 -1.12 -2.42
C ILE A 95 2.46 -0.66 -1.92
N LEU A 96 2.22 -0.78 -0.62
CA LEU A 96 0.92 -0.50 -0.01
C LEU A 96 0.99 0.66 0.97
N ASN A 97 -0.01 1.54 0.92
CA ASN A 97 -0.18 2.57 1.93
C ASN A 97 -0.75 1.96 3.23
N PRO A 98 -0.44 2.53 4.40
CA PRO A 98 -0.92 2.00 5.69
C PRO A 98 -2.42 2.18 5.92
N ASP A 99 -3.10 3.01 5.13
CA ASP A 99 -4.52 3.34 5.24
C ASP A 99 -5.43 2.60 4.23
N ILE A 100 -4.87 1.66 3.45
CA ILE A 100 -5.66 0.86 2.51
C ILE A 100 -6.41 -0.26 3.23
N GLN A 101 -7.52 -0.71 2.65
CA GLN A 101 -8.20 -1.92 3.07
C GLN A 101 -8.63 -2.73 1.84
N LEU A 102 -8.28 -4.02 1.84
CA LEU A 102 -8.75 -4.94 0.82
C LEU A 102 -10.13 -5.50 1.21
N THR A 103 -10.99 -5.70 0.23
CA THR A 103 -12.30 -6.31 0.39
C THR A 103 -12.44 -7.62 -0.41
N ALA A 104 -11.44 -7.93 -1.24
CA ALA A 104 -11.35 -9.11 -2.09
C ALA A 104 -9.87 -9.50 -2.29
N ASP A 105 -9.59 -10.60 -2.97
CA ASP A 105 -8.23 -11.08 -3.26
C ASP A 105 -7.55 -10.27 -4.40
N THR A 106 -7.50 -8.95 -4.20
CA THR A 106 -7.01 -7.99 -5.19
C THR A 106 -5.54 -8.20 -5.56
N LEU A 107 -4.70 -8.62 -4.59
CA LEU A 107 -3.26 -8.80 -4.87
C LEU A 107 -3.06 -9.99 -5.81
N SER A 108 -3.76 -11.10 -5.57
CA SER A 108 -3.71 -12.25 -6.47
C SER A 108 -4.30 -11.92 -7.84
N ASP A 109 -5.42 -11.18 -7.90
CA ASP A 109 -6.02 -10.77 -9.17
C ASP A 109 -5.06 -9.91 -10.00
N LEU A 110 -4.36 -8.97 -9.36
CA LEU A 110 -3.35 -8.14 -10.05
C LEU A 110 -2.15 -8.96 -10.54
N ALA A 111 -1.66 -9.89 -9.72
CA ALA A 111 -0.55 -10.74 -10.09
C ALA A 111 -0.92 -11.64 -11.28
N ASP A 112 -2.08 -12.28 -11.24
CA ASP A 112 -2.59 -13.12 -12.34
C ASP A 112 -2.81 -12.31 -13.62
N TRP A 113 -3.25 -11.06 -13.48
CA TRP A 113 -3.40 -10.15 -14.62
C TRP A 113 -2.03 -9.76 -15.19
N MET A 114 -1.04 -9.45 -14.34
CA MET A 114 0.32 -9.11 -14.76
C MET A 114 0.99 -10.26 -15.53
N GLU A 115 0.78 -11.52 -15.13
CA GLU A 115 1.28 -12.69 -15.87
C GLU A 115 0.75 -12.75 -17.31
N GLN A 116 -0.46 -12.28 -17.53
CA GLN A 116 -1.09 -12.23 -18.85
C GLN A 116 -0.66 -11.02 -19.69
N HIS A 117 0.04 -10.05 -19.07
CA HIS A 117 0.45 -8.79 -19.70
C HIS A 117 1.95 -8.52 -19.47
N PRO A 118 2.86 -9.32 -20.06
CA PRO A 118 4.30 -9.24 -19.78
C PRO A 118 4.97 -7.94 -20.27
N ASP A 119 4.26 -7.14 -21.05
CA ASP A 119 4.66 -5.80 -21.49
C ASP A 119 4.40 -4.72 -20.40
N VAL A 120 3.62 -5.05 -19.35
CA VAL A 120 3.31 -4.14 -18.25
C VAL A 120 4.27 -4.37 -17.09
N VAL A 121 5.00 -3.34 -16.70
CA VAL A 121 5.97 -3.41 -15.59
C VAL A 121 5.39 -2.93 -14.25
N MET A 122 4.26 -2.21 -14.27
CA MET A 122 3.60 -1.71 -13.07
C MET A 122 2.10 -1.57 -13.32
N ALA A 123 1.30 -2.06 -12.38
CA ALA A 123 -0.16 -1.91 -12.39
C ALA A 123 -0.68 -1.51 -11.01
N ARG A 124 -1.85 -0.93 -10.96
CA ARG A 124 -2.57 -0.65 -9.74
C ARG A 124 -4.07 -0.92 -9.92
N PRO A 125 -4.79 -1.33 -8.87
CA PRO A 125 -6.24 -1.46 -8.94
C PRO A 125 -6.91 -0.08 -8.96
N ALA A 126 -8.18 -0.05 -9.35
CA ALA A 126 -9.04 1.08 -9.06
C ALA A 126 -9.23 1.18 -7.54
N LEU A 127 -9.07 2.39 -7.01
CA LEU A 127 -9.35 2.69 -5.62
C LEU A 127 -10.74 3.30 -5.49
N VAL A 128 -11.44 2.93 -4.44
CA VAL A 128 -12.76 3.47 -4.12
C VAL A 128 -12.78 3.99 -2.68
N PHE A 129 -13.60 4.98 -2.41
CA PHE A 129 -13.93 5.39 -1.06
C PHE A 129 -14.83 4.35 -0.37
N PRO A 130 -14.96 4.37 0.97
CA PRO A 130 -15.84 3.44 1.69
C PRO A 130 -17.31 3.50 1.23
N ASP A 131 -17.75 4.61 0.64
CA ASP A 131 -19.09 4.80 0.06
C ASP A 131 -19.22 4.28 -1.39
N GLY A 132 -18.17 3.64 -1.93
CA GLY A 132 -18.15 3.06 -3.27
C GLY A 132 -17.80 4.05 -4.39
N ARG A 133 -17.64 5.34 -4.09
CA ARG A 133 -17.20 6.32 -5.10
C ARG A 133 -15.76 6.08 -5.52
N PRO A 134 -15.45 6.11 -6.83
CA PRO A 134 -14.07 5.96 -7.28
C PRO A 134 -13.19 7.11 -6.75
N GLN A 135 -12.01 6.74 -6.24
CA GLN A 135 -10.96 7.72 -5.96
C GLN A 135 -10.30 8.08 -7.29
N GLN A 136 -10.46 9.31 -7.72
CA GLN A 136 -9.71 9.84 -8.85
C GLN A 136 -8.26 10.07 -8.43
N LEU A 137 -7.43 9.08 -8.65
CA LEU A 137 -5.97 9.12 -8.61
C LEU A 137 -5.52 8.74 -10.02
N PRO A 138 -4.67 9.31 -10.69
CA PRO A 138 -3.71 10.36 -10.58
C PRO A 138 -3.82 11.37 -11.72
N LEU A 139 -3.12 12.46 -11.56
CA LEU A 139 -2.80 13.37 -12.65
C LEU A 139 -1.91 12.66 -13.68
N ARG A 140 -2.27 12.66 -14.95
CA ARG A 140 -1.40 12.19 -16.06
C ARG A 140 -0.06 12.93 -16.08
N ARG A 141 -0.04 14.14 -15.53
CA ARG A 141 1.16 14.96 -15.33
C ARG A 141 1.08 15.67 -13.99
N CYS A 142 2.16 15.63 -13.20
CA CYS A 142 2.32 16.51 -12.06
C CYS A 142 2.55 17.95 -12.57
N ALA A 143 1.52 18.77 -12.55
CA ALA A 143 1.63 20.17 -12.89
C ALA A 143 1.12 21.05 -11.74
N LEU A 144 1.78 22.18 -11.52
CA LEU A 144 1.45 23.09 -10.44
C LEU A 144 0.01 23.64 -10.55
N ARG A 145 -0.44 23.92 -11.79
CA ARG A 145 -1.77 24.46 -12.05
C ARG A 145 -2.92 23.61 -11.49
N PRO A 146 -3.06 22.31 -11.82
CA PRO A 146 -4.10 21.45 -11.25
C PRO A 146 -4.05 21.37 -9.72
N MET A 147 -2.87 21.37 -9.12
CA MET A 147 -2.72 21.34 -7.66
C MET A 147 -3.29 22.61 -7.01
N VAL A 148 -3.04 23.79 -7.59
CA VAL A 148 -3.56 25.08 -7.10
C VAL A 148 -5.08 25.13 -7.26
N TYR A 149 -5.62 24.70 -8.41
CA TYR A 149 -7.08 24.72 -8.66
C TYR A 149 -7.86 23.77 -7.76
N ARG A 150 -7.29 22.67 -7.35
CA ARG A 150 -7.93 21.75 -6.39
C ARG A 150 -8.10 22.37 -5.00
N GLN A 151 -7.24 23.31 -4.63
CA GLN A 151 -7.26 23.93 -3.30
C GLN A 151 -8.09 25.25 -3.26
N LEU A 152 -8.43 25.83 -4.41
CA LEU A 152 -9.14 27.09 -4.51
C LEU A 152 -10.53 26.90 -5.15
N PRO A 153 -11.59 26.62 -4.36
CA PRO A 153 -12.95 26.38 -4.88
C PRO A 153 -13.50 27.52 -5.73
N ALA A 154 -13.03 28.75 -5.48
CA ALA A 154 -13.43 29.95 -6.23
C ALA A 154 -13.01 29.92 -7.71
N LEU A 155 -12.06 29.05 -8.08
CA LEU A 155 -11.57 28.92 -9.46
C LEU A 155 -12.22 27.76 -10.22
N ARG A 156 -13.40 27.31 -9.82
CA ARG A 156 -14.13 26.20 -10.45
C ARG A 156 -14.44 26.39 -11.94
N PHE A 157 -14.48 27.63 -12.44
CA PHE A 157 -14.64 27.88 -13.87
C PHE A 157 -13.48 27.37 -14.74
N TRP A 158 -12.33 27.05 -14.11
CA TRP A 158 -11.19 26.43 -14.76
C TRP A 158 -11.23 24.89 -14.71
N ALA A 159 -12.31 24.29 -14.16
CA ALA A 159 -12.46 22.83 -14.01
C ALA A 159 -12.31 22.07 -15.34
N LYS A 160 -12.75 22.68 -16.46
CA LYS A 160 -12.56 22.10 -17.81
C LYS A 160 -11.09 21.83 -18.19
N TYR A 161 -10.14 22.46 -17.51
CA TYR A 161 -8.71 22.20 -17.70
C TYR A 161 -8.20 21.05 -16.82
N ASN A 162 -8.96 20.63 -15.79
CA ASN A 162 -8.61 19.46 -14.97
C ASN A 162 -8.84 18.16 -15.74
N ASP A 163 -9.90 18.09 -16.57
CA ASP A 163 -10.23 16.87 -17.34
C ASP A 163 -9.12 16.47 -18.33
N ALA A 164 -8.33 17.44 -18.79
CA ALA A 164 -7.17 17.18 -19.65
C ALA A 164 -5.96 16.59 -18.88
N TYR A 165 -5.99 16.59 -17.53
CA TYR A 165 -4.91 16.10 -16.67
C TYR A 165 -5.31 14.84 -15.87
N LEU A 166 -6.58 14.47 -15.87
CA LEU A 166 -7.12 13.23 -15.37
C LEU A 166 -7.19 12.19 -16.50
#